data_f1f28f8f82124093a786723f7a74fe77
#
_entry.id   f1f28f8f82124093a786723f7a74fe77
#
_cell.length_a   1.000
_cell.length_b   1.000
_cell.length_c   1.000
_cell.angle_alpha   90.00
_cell.angle_beta   90.00
_cell.angle_gamma   90.00
#
_symmetry.space_group_name_H-M   'P 1'
#
loop_
_entity.id
_entity.type
_entity.pdbx_description
1 polymer ?
#
loop_
_entity_poly.entity_id
_entity_poly.type
_entity_poly.pdbx_seq_one_letter_code
_entity_poly.pdbx_strand_id
1 'polypeptide(L)'
;MKRIISLIIAAVITVGCAGALAGCSGSKVDLAKFYTVSAKGLDGEGVLSYDFDDDAFEYALQEKNAKQIENLTSTDSGEIMLYRFYDSIKCKFDKTQNLKNGDKVTGTITYDEETAKSCKLKIKASKLTFKVEGLKRGEKIDVFKGVKLIFSGTSPNAVIEDVEGAKDYGFSVRYNYKPRGDGSGYAVGDKVTVTAEFDKTSAGEAGYIVEKSEKTFTVEGVDELIIHSTGLKLADIGEIKAESDKTANEYFIGKKYTKGFIETDYVKMYKDSYDGRLYKASSISNQKFSKAILYSNDNENHLMLLYTFDANGVNGKNYPSAIGVIHVKNIVKHTDGSYTYNSLSYVSSAFANMSEYEEYMSSNDYDKLVKDEIN
;
A
#
# COMPACT_ATOMS: atom_id res chain seq x y z
N MET A 1 6.25 -2.35 -35.51
CA MET A 1 5.95 -3.21 -34.36
C MET A 1 6.22 -4.65 -34.75
N LYS A 2 7.42 -5.16 -34.43
CA LYS A 2 7.79 -6.58 -34.67
C LYS A 2 7.40 -7.34 -33.40
N ARG A 3 6.37 -8.17 -33.51
CA ARG A 3 6.03 -9.14 -32.46
C ARG A 3 7.15 -10.19 -32.43
N ILE A 4 7.98 -10.16 -31.42
CA ILE A 4 8.89 -11.26 -31.08
C ILE A 4 8.02 -12.32 -30.41
N ILE A 5 7.59 -13.29 -31.20
CA ILE A 5 7.00 -14.52 -30.68
C ILE A 5 8.17 -15.28 -30.06
N SER A 6 8.33 -15.19 -28.75
CA SER A 6 9.23 -16.06 -27.99
C SER A 6 8.69 -17.48 -28.08
N LEU A 7 9.30 -18.28 -28.94
CA LEU A 7 9.11 -19.73 -28.97
C LEU A 7 9.68 -20.28 -27.65
N ILE A 8 8.79 -20.61 -26.72
CA ILE A 8 9.14 -21.39 -25.52
C ILE A 8 9.42 -22.81 -26.00
N ILE A 9 10.69 -23.13 -26.25
CA ILE A 9 11.12 -24.51 -26.46
C ILE A 9 11.19 -25.12 -25.06
N ALA A 10 10.09 -25.74 -24.62
CA ALA A 10 10.16 -26.71 -23.54
C ALA A 10 11.04 -27.88 -24.04
N ALA A 11 12.21 -28.06 -23.47
CA ALA A 11 13.01 -29.24 -23.74
C ALA A 11 12.30 -30.45 -23.11
N VAL A 12 11.42 -31.08 -23.86
CA VAL A 12 10.88 -32.38 -23.50
C VAL A 12 11.98 -33.39 -23.78
N ILE A 13 12.72 -33.75 -22.75
CA ILE A 13 13.65 -34.89 -22.85
C ILE A 13 12.86 -36.11 -22.42
N THR A 14 12.40 -36.91 -23.41
CA THR A 14 11.97 -38.27 -23.16
C THR A 14 13.18 -39.02 -22.61
N VAL A 15 13.09 -39.49 -21.34
CA VAL A 15 14.09 -40.38 -20.78
C VAL A 15 13.96 -41.72 -21.46
N GLY A 16 14.54 -41.79 -22.66
CA GLY A 16 14.82 -43.07 -23.28
C GLY A 16 15.84 -43.81 -22.41
N CYS A 17 15.40 -44.76 -21.58
CA CYS A 17 16.30 -45.73 -21.00
C CYS A 17 16.94 -46.50 -22.15
N ALA A 18 18.17 -46.14 -22.57
CA ALA A 18 19.02 -46.99 -23.37
C ALA A 18 19.38 -48.20 -22.50
N GLY A 19 18.48 -49.14 -22.44
CA GLY A 19 18.66 -50.42 -21.80
C GLY A 19 18.69 -51.49 -22.87
N ALA A 20 19.84 -52.06 -23.08
CA ALA A 20 20.17 -53.12 -24.03
C ALA A 20 19.04 -54.14 -24.22
N LEU A 21 18.65 -54.35 -25.48
CA LEU A 21 17.96 -55.56 -25.95
C LEU A 21 18.88 -56.74 -25.79
N ALA A 22 18.76 -57.43 -24.69
CA ALA A 22 19.37 -58.76 -24.57
C ALA A 22 18.47 -59.66 -23.70
N GLY A 23 17.95 -60.70 -24.32
CA GLY A 23 17.62 -61.97 -23.64
C GLY A 23 16.17 -62.18 -23.22
N CYS A 24 15.60 -63.13 -23.88
CA CYS A 24 14.37 -63.90 -23.64
C CYS A 24 14.01 -64.22 -22.20
N SER A 25 12.73 -64.40 -22.05
CA SER A 25 11.89 -65.00 -21.01
C SER A 25 11.40 -64.06 -19.92
N GLY A 26 10.12 -63.63 -20.06
CA GLY A 26 9.34 -63.11 -18.95
C GLY A 26 9.68 -61.72 -18.50
N SER A 27 9.96 -60.78 -19.42
CA SER A 27 10.26 -59.39 -19.06
C SER A 27 9.04 -58.70 -18.41
N LYS A 28 9.23 -58.25 -17.16
CA LYS A 28 8.25 -57.49 -16.44
C LYS A 28 8.02 -56.14 -17.12
N VAL A 29 6.79 -55.62 -17.05
CA VAL A 29 6.47 -54.27 -17.47
C VAL A 29 7.08 -53.29 -16.44
N ASP A 30 7.95 -52.43 -16.90
CA ASP A 30 8.65 -51.47 -16.04
C ASP A 30 7.91 -50.12 -16.03
N LEU A 31 7.28 -49.78 -14.92
CA LEU A 31 6.49 -48.55 -14.74
C LEU A 31 7.30 -47.28 -15.04
N ALA A 32 8.60 -47.31 -14.82
CA ALA A 32 9.44 -46.11 -15.06
C ALA A 32 9.48 -45.69 -16.54
N LYS A 33 9.13 -46.58 -17.48
CA LYS A 33 9.16 -46.28 -18.92
C LYS A 33 7.99 -45.40 -19.39
N PHE A 34 6.95 -45.31 -18.60
CA PHE A 34 5.72 -44.58 -18.92
C PHE A 34 5.66 -43.22 -18.25
N TYR A 35 6.69 -42.80 -17.52
CA TYR A 35 6.79 -41.45 -16.98
C TYR A 35 7.54 -40.52 -17.92
N THR A 36 6.92 -39.42 -18.28
CA THR A 36 7.58 -38.27 -18.91
C THR A 36 7.90 -37.27 -17.84
N VAL A 37 9.14 -36.81 -17.76
CA VAL A 37 9.60 -35.84 -16.75
C VAL A 37 10.26 -34.66 -17.45
N SER A 38 9.92 -33.49 -17.06
CA SER A 38 10.51 -32.24 -17.56
C SER A 38 10.69 -31.22 -16.42
N ALA A 39 11.53 -30.21 -16.65
CA ALA A 39 11.66 -29.09 -15.76
C ALA A 39 11.38 -27.79 -16.52
N LYS A 40 10.66 -26.86 -15.90
CA LYS A 40 10.31 -25.56 -16.45
C LYS A 40 10.73 -24.44 -15.50
N GLY A 41 10.91 -23.23 -16.04
CA GLY A 41 11.24 -22.04 -15.26
C GLY A 41 12.70 -21.64 -15.38
N LEU A 42 13.21 -20.96 -14.35
CA LEU A 42 14.57 -20.42 -14.34
C LEU A 42 15.55 -21.32 -13.59
N ASP A 43 16.81 -21.23 -13.97
CA ASP A 43 17.92 -21.91 -13.29
C ASP A 43 18.02 -21.43 -11.83
N GLY A 44 17.70 -22.34 -10.90
CA GLY A 44 17.59 -22.05 -9.46
C GLY A 44 16.16 -21.91 -8.95
N GLU A 45 15.17 -21.73 -9.81
CA GLU A 45 13.74 -21.62 -9.48
C GLU A 45 12.89 -22.62 -10.31
N GLY A 46 13.53 -23.59 -10.94
CA GLY A 46 12.85 -24.58 -11.78
C GLY A 46 11.85 -25.43 -11.01
N VAL A 47 10.76 -25.77 -11.70
CA VAL A 47 9.70 -26.66 -11.19
C VAL A 47 9.64 -27.91 -12.03
N LEU A 48 9.53 -29.07 -11.39
CA LEU A 48 9.38 -30.37 -12.04
C LEU A 48 7.93 -30.56 -12.53
N SER A 49 7.79 -30.99 -13.75
CA SER A 49 6.53 -31.47 -14.31
C SER A 49 6.71 -32.92 -14.74
N TYR A 50 5.76 -33.76 -14.41
CA TYR A 50 5.79 -35.17 -14.81
C TYR A 50 4.39 -35.67 -15.09
N ASP A 51 4.31 -36.63 -15.99
CA ASP A 51 3.08 -37.26 -16.42
C ASP A 51 3.29 -38.73 -16.60
N PHE A 52 2.25 -39.55 -16.41
CA PHE A 52 2.25 -40.96 -16.63
C PHE A 52 1.38 -41.27 -17.86
N ASP A 53 1.95 -41.97 -18.84
CA ASP A 53 1.27 -42.35 -20.08
C ASP A 53 0.44 -43.61 -19.82
N ASP A 54 -0.79 -43.43 -19.40
CA ASP A 54 -1.74 -44.49 -19.06
C ASP A 54 -2.02 -45.38 -20.27
N ASP A 55 -2.19 -44.79 -21.47
CA ASP A 55 -2.52 -45.52 -22.70
C ASP A 55 -1.36 -46.42 -23.13
N ALA A 56 -0.14 -45.90 -23.14
CA ALA A 56 1.05 -46.69 -23.48
C ALA A 56 1.33 -47.79 -22.44
N PHE A 57 1.06 -47.51 -21.17
CA PHE A 57 1.17 -48.49 -20.10
C PHE A 57 0.14 -49.63 -20.25
N GLU A 58 -1.12 -49.29 -20.49
CA GLU A 58 -2.21 -50.25 -20.67
C GLU A 58 -1.89 -51.19 -21.86
N TYR A 59 -1.47 -50.61 -22.99
CA TYR A 59 -1.05 -51.38 -24.15
C TYR A 59 0.10 -52.35 -23.83
N ALA A 60 1.15 -51.89 -23.17
CA ALA A 60 2.29 -52.71 -22.79
C ALA A 60 1.94 -53.77 -21.73
N LEU A 61 1.00 -53.47 -20.84
CA LEU A 61 0.50 -54.40 -19.86
C LEU A 61 -0.28 -55.52 -20.54
N GLN A 62 -1.15 -55.17 -21.47
CA GLN A 62 -1.91 -56.14 -22.27
C GLN A 62 -1.01 -57.02 -23.13
N GLU A 63 -0.03 -56.45 -23.81
CA GLU A 63 0.96 -57.23 -24.60
C GLU A 63 1.69 -58.29 -23.76
N LYS A 64 2.10 -57.94 -22.54
CA LYS A 64 2.89 -58.85 -21.67
C LYS A 64 2.06 -59.75 -20.76
N ASN A 65 0.79 -59.42 -20.54
CA ASN A 65 -0.08 -60.13 -19.60
C ASN A 65 -1.45 -60.49 -20.22
N ALA A 66 -1.54 -60.66 -21.53
CA ALA A 66 -2.79 -60.86 -22.27
C ALA A 66 -3.77 -61.84 -21.61
N LYS A 67 -3.33 -63.06 -21.31
CA LYS A 67 -4.18 -64.10 -20.67
C LYS A 67 -4.67 -63.68 -19.28
N GLN A 68 -3.85 -62.96 -18.52
CA GLN A 68 -4.20 -62.48 -17.18
C GLN A 68 -5.22 -61.37 -17.26
N ILE A 69 -5.05 -60.44 -18.21
CA ILE A 69 -5.98 -59.34 -18.45
C ILE A 69 -7.34 -59.86 -18.90
N GLU A 70 -7.36 -60.77 -19.89
CA GLU A 70 -8.58 -61.42 -20.37
C GLU A 70 -9.35 -62.10 -19.24
N ASN A 71 -8.64 -62.82 -18.36
CA ASN A 71 -9.27 -63.48 -17.20
C ASN A 71 -9.79 -62.47 -16.18
N LEU A 72 -9.11 -61.35 -15.94
CA LEU A 72 -9.55 -60.31 -15.02
C LEU A 72 -10.75 -59.56 -15.55
N THR A 73 -10.76 -59.16 -16.81
CA THR A 73 -11.84 -58.43 -17.47
C THR A 73 -13.09 -59.29 -17.77
N SER A 74 -12.99 -60.59 -17.58
CA SER A 74 -14.15 -61.53 -17.72
C SER A 74 -15.04 -61.55 -16.49
N THR A 75 -14.69 -60.88 -15.38
CA THR A 75 -15.47 -60.84 -14.13
C THR A 75 -15.43 -59.44 -13.50
N ASP A 76 -16.54 -59.00 -12.93
CA ASP A 76 -16.61 -57.71 -12.25
C ASP A 76 -15.58 -57.57 -11.11
N SER A 77 -15.33 -58.63 -10.36
CA SER A 77 -14.35 -58.65 -9.29
C SER A 77 -12.92 -58.48 -9.81
N GLY A 78 -12.61 -59.07 -10.98
CA GLY A 78 -11.31 -58.94 -11.62
C GLY A 78 -11.06 -57.56 -12.18
N GLU A 79 -12.09 -56.93 -12.80
CA GLU A 79 -12.00 -55.54 -13.24
C GLU A 79 -11.74 -54.60 -12.07
N ILE A 80 -12.46 -54.74 -10.94
CA ILE A 80 -12.24 -53.93 -9.74
C ILE A 80 -10.79 -54.11 -9.21
N MET A 81 -10.24 -55.33 -9.22
CA MET A 81 -8.86 -55.53 -8.80
C MET A 81 -7.86 -54.88 -9.75
N LEU A 82 -8.11 -54.91 -11.03
CA LEU A 82 -7.27 -54.25 -12.03
C LEU A 82 -7.30 -52.72 -11.85
N TYR A 83 -8.46 -52.14 -11.64
CA TYR A 83 -8.60 -50.71 -11.31
C TYR A 83 -7.86 -50.32 -10.02
N ARG A 84 -7.96 -51.09 -8.96
CA ARG A 84 -7.21 -50.86 -7.72
C ARG A 84 -5.70 -50.91 -7.95
N PHE A 85 -5.25 -51.80 -8.79
CA PHE A 85 -3.84 -51.87 -9.18
C PHE A 85 -3.41 -50.58 -9.90
N TYR A 86 -4.16 -50.09 -10.91
CA TYR A 86 -3.86 -48.87 -11.64
C TYR A 86 -3.84 -47.64 -10.66
N ASP A 87 -4.84 -47.51 -9.82
CA ASP A 87 -4.94 -46.39 -8.85
C ASP A 87 -3.82 -46.43 -7.79
N SER A 88 -3.21 -47.58 -7.59
CA SER A 88 -2.11 -47.72 -6.64
C SER A 88 -0.75 -47.23 -7.18
N ILE A 89 -0.63 -46.99 -8.48
CA ILE A 89 0.63 -46.56 -9.12
C ILE A 89 0.88 -45.11 -8.76
N LYS A 90 1.95 -44.84 -8.02
CA LYS A 90 2.31 -43.45 -7.59
C LYS A 90 3.82 -43.24 -7.78
N CYS A 91 4.16 -42.01 -8.12
CA CYS A 91 5.55 -41.59 -8.18
C CYS A 91 5.79 -40.42 -7.24
N LYS A 92 6.83 -40.53 -6.42
CA LYS A 92 7.26 -39.46 -5.53
C LYS A 92 8.69 -39.05 -5.87
N PHE A 93 8.88 -37.78 -6.18
CA PHE A 93 10.21 -37.23 -6.45
C PHE A 93 10.83 -36.65 -5.16
N ASP A 94 12.14 -36.77 -5.06
CA ASP A 94 12.92 -36.24 -3.93
C ASP A 94 13.02 -34.70 -3.96
N LYS A 95 12.90 -34.08 -5.14
CA LYS A 95 12.88 -32.62 -5.33
C LYS A 95 11.99 -32.26 -6.50
N THR A 96 11.07 -31.30 -6.29
CA THR A 96 10.11 -30.84 -7.31
C THR A 96 10.14 -29.32 -7.55
N GLN A 97 10.87 -28.56 -6.71
CA GLN A 97 10.94 -27.10 -6.80
C GLN A 97 12.38 -26.62 -6.58
N ASN A 98 12.64 -25.37 -6.93
CA ASN A 98 13.96 -24.72 -6.83
C ASN A 98 15.06 -25.53 -7.54
N LEU A 99 14.73 -26.07 -8.70
CA LEU A 99 15.63 -26.89 -9.52
C LEU A 99 16.66 -26.01 -10.22
N LYS A 100 17.87 -26.54 -10.38
CA LYS A 100 18.97 -25.94 -11.13
C LYS A 100 19.39 -26.87 -12.27
N ASN A 101 19.92 -26.28 -13.34
CA ASN A 101 20.57 -27.06 -14.39
C ASN A 101 21.69 -27.93 -13.77
N GLY A 102 21.67 -29.21 -14.10
CA GLY A 102 22.59 -30.19 -13.56
C GLY A 102 22.08 -30.94 -12.32
N ASP A 103 20.99 -30.49 -11.67
CA ASP A 103 20.37 -31.26 -10.57
C ASP A 103 19.98 -32.65 -11.06
N LYS A 104 20.20 -33.66 -10.21
CA LYS A 104 19.67 -35.00 -10.41
C LYS A 104 18.50 -35.24 -9.51
N VAL A 105 17.33 -35.44 -10.08
CA VAL A 105 16.09 -35.68 -9.37
C VAL A 105 15.75 -37.19 -9.49
N THR A 106 15.39 -37.78 -8.36
CA THR A 106 15.05 -39.20 -8.30
C THR A 106 13.59 -39.40 -7.97
N GLY A 107 12.86 -40.08 -8.86
CA GLY A 107 11.50 -40.55 -8.64
C GLY A 107 11.47 -41.96 -8.10
N THR A 108 10.76 -42.19 -7.02
CA THR A 108 10.48 -43.51 -6.47
C THR A 108 9.05 -43.88 -6.83
N ILE A 109 8.91 -44.93 -7.63
CA ILE A 109 7.61 -45.45 -8.05
C ILE A 109 7.19 -46.53 -7.07
N THR A 110 5.95 -46.47 -6.62
CA THR A 110 5.31 -47.46 -5.75
C THR A 110 4.01 -47.92 -6.39
N TYR A 111 3.62 -49.13 -6.11
CA TYR A 111 2.35 -49.73 -6.48
C TYR A 111 1.97 -50.80 -5.48
N ASP A 112 0.73 -51.27 -5.47
CA ASP A 112 0.28 -52.37 -4.64
C ASP A 112 0.79 -53.71 -5.18
N GLU A 113 1.89 -54.16 -4.60
CA GLU A 113 2.52 -55.45 -4.99
C GLU A 113 1.63 -56.64 -4.71
N GLU A 114 0.79 -56.61 -3.67
CA GLU A 114 -0.11 -57.69 -3.31
C GLU A 114 -1.22 -57.84 -4.35
N THR A 115 -1.84 -56.69 -4.73
CA THR A 115 -2.84 -56.67 -5.81
C THR A 115 -2.20 -57.11 -7.14
N ALA A 116 -1.03 -56.61 -7.48
CA ALA A 116 -0.32 -57.06 -8.70
C ALA A 116 -0.04 -58.57 -8.72
N LYS A 117 0.38 -59.13 -7.59
CA LYS A 117 0.60 -60.61 -7.44
C LYS A 117 -0.72 -61.39 -7.54
N SER A 118 -1.78 -60.91 -6.91
CA SER A 118 -3.12 -61.52 -6.97
C SER A 118 -3.65 -61.54 -8.40
N CYS A 119 -3.43 -60.47 -9.15
CA CYS A 119 -3.74 -60.37 -10.58
C CYS A 119 -2.74 -61.11 -11.47
N LYS A 120 -1.70 -61.71 -10.93
CA LYS A 120 -0.59 -62.41 -11.66
C LYS A 120 0.08 -61.53 -12.71
N LEU A 121 0.12 -60.22 -12.48
CA LEU A 121 0.75 -59.24 -13.38
C LEU A 121 2.28 -59.25 -13.22
N LYS A 122 2.99 -59.18 -14.34
CA LYS A 122 4.45 -59.13 -14.37
C LYS A 122 4.94 -57.68 -14.40
N ILE A 123 4.98 -57.05 -13.21
CA ILE A 123 5.32 -55.61 -13.05
C ILE A 123 6.66 -55.49 -12.32
N LYS A 124 7.37 -54.42 -12.60
CA LYS A 124 8.46 -53.89 -11.77
C LYS A 124 8.42 -52.36 -11.77
N ALA A 125 8.96 -51.78 -10.70
CA ALA A 125 9.18 -50.36 -10.59
C ALA A 125 10.68 -50.07 -10.48
N SER A 126 11.27 -49.57 -11.57
CA SER A 126 12.64 -49.08 -11.55
C SER A 126 12.66 -47.64 -11.03
N LYS A 127 13.77 -47.18 -10.42
CA LYS A 127 13.93 -45.78 -10.05
C LYS A 127 14.01 -44.91 -11.29
N LEU A 128 13.27 -43.81 -11.28
CA LEU A 128 13.43 -42.74 -12.27
C LEU A 128 14.58 -41.85 -11.85
N THR A 129 15.47 -41.52 -12.78
CA THR A 129 16.47 -40.49 -12.56
C THR A 129 16.37 -39.47 -13.69
N PHE A 130 16.13 -38.25 -13.36
CA PHE A 130 16.02 -37.14 -14.29
C PHE A 130 17.13 -36.14 -14.03
N LYS A 131 17.89 -35.78 -15.06
CA LYS A 131 18.87 -34.69 -14.99
C LYS A 131 18.20 -33.40 -15.49
N VAL A 132 18.14 -32.39 -14.64
CA VAL A 132 17.57 -31.11 -15.00
C VAL A 132 18.48 -30.39 -16.00
N GLU A 133 17.92 -30.04 -17.13
CA GLU A 133 18.59 -29.30 -18.21
C GLU A 133 17.60 -28.35 -18.88
N GLY A 134 18.09 -27.30 -19.57
CA GLY A 134 17.27 -26.40 -20.36
C GLY A 134 16.58 -25.28 -19.58
N LEU A 135 16.80 -25.18 -18.26
CA LEU A 135 16.34 -24.05 -17.50
C LEU A 135 17.10 -22.77 -17.93
N LYS A 136 16.38 -21.67 -18.15
CA LYS A 136 16.96 -20.41 -18.62
C LYS A 136 17.60 -19.64 -17.48
N ARG A 137 18.65 -18.89 -17.76
CA ARG A 137 19.22 -17.93 -16.82
C ARG A 137 18.30 -16.72 -16.75
N GLY A 138 17.75 -16.43 -15.58
CA GLY A 138 16.87 -15.28 -15.40
C GLY A 138 17.62 -13.97 -15.30
N GLU A 139 17.04 -12.90 -15.86
CA GLU A 139 17.46 -11.53 -15.61
C GLU A 139 16.90 -11.08 -14.25
N LYS A 140 17.76 -10.55 -13.38
CA LYS A 140 17.33 -9.98 -12.10
C LYS A 140 16.70 -8.62 -12.32
N ILE A 141 15.49 -8.43 -11.80
CA ILE A 141 14.75 -7.19 -11.94
C ILE A 141 14.25 -6.67 -10.60
N ASP A 142 14.13 -5.35 -10.53
CA ASP A 142 13.38 -4.63 -9.49
C ASP A 142 12.05 -4.16 -10.08
N VAL A 143 10.96 -4.82 -9.70
CA VAL A 143 9.60 -4.47 -10.17
C VAL A 143 9.14 -3.09 -9.71
N PHE A 144 9.81 -2.51 -8.69
CA PHE A 144 9.55 -1.15 -8.24
C PHE A 144 10.33 -0.07 -9.01
N LYS A 145 11.15 -0.47 -10.00
CA LYS A 145 11.90 0.50 -10.80
C LYS A 145 10.97 1.39 -11.60
N GLY A 146 10.97 2.68 -11.28
CA GLY A 146 10.09 3.68 -11.90
C GLY A 146 8.72 3.81 -11.23
N VAL A 147 8.34 2.89 -10.34
CA VAL A 147 7.07 2.96 -9.61
C VAL A 147 7.05 4.17 -8.67
N LYS A 148 5.94 4.92 -8.72
CA LYS A 148 5.62 6.05 -7.86
C LYS A 148 4.24 5.85 -7.26
N LEU A 149 4.06 6.26 -6.01
CA LEU A 149 2.74 6.45 -5.43
C LEU A 149 2.29 7.88 -5.69
N ILE A 150 1.09 8.01 -6.20
CA ILE A 150 0.43 9.31 -6.36
C ILE A 150 -0.50 9.50 -5.17
N PHE A 151 -0.29 10.59 -4.46
CA PHE A 151 -1.12 10.97 -3.33
C PHE A 151 -2.02 12.12 -3.73
N SER A 152 -3.22 12.17 -3.15
CA SER A 152 -4.18 13.27 -3.29
C SER A 152 -4.75 13.68 -1.94
N GLY A 153 -5.46 14.83 -1.92
CA GLY A 153 -5.99 15.39 -0.68
C GLY A 153 -4.97 16.26 0.05
N THR A 154 -5.20 16.47 1.34
CA THR A 154 -4.40 17.34 2.19
C THR A 154 -3.91 16.57 3.42
N SER A 155 -2.60 16.59 3.67
CA SER A 155 -2.01 16.07 4.92
C SER A 155 -2.66 16.74 6.15
N PRO A 156 -2.98 16.00 7.24
CA PRO A 156 -2.64 14.60 7.51
C PRO A 156 -3.65 13.58 6.94
N ASN A 157 -4.62 14.00 6.14
CA ASN A 157 -5.71 13.17 5.61
C ASN A 157 -5.52 12.81 4.13
N ALA A 158 -4.27 12.84 3.62
CA ALA A 158 -3.97 12.43 2.26
C ALA A 158 -4.25 10.94 2.02
N VAL A 159 -4.62 10.59 0.78
CA VAL A 159 -4.89 9.22 0.36
C VAL A 159 -4.00 8.83 -0.81
N ILE A 160 -3.78 7.53 -1.00
CA ILE A 160 -3.12 7.02 -2.19
C ILE A 160 -4.16 6.97 -3.30
N GLU A 161 -3.95 7.74 -4.35
CA GLU A 161 -4.84 7.82 -5.51
C GLU A 161 -4.49 6.79 -6.56
N ASP A 162 -3.19 6.62 -6.86
CA ASP A 162 -2.74 5.69 -7.90
C ASP A 162 -1.30 5.20 -7.67
N VAL A 163 -0.94 4.15 -8.41
CA VAL A 163 0.41 3.59 -8.50
C VAL A 163 0.87 3.66 -9.94
N GLU A 164 1.70 4.63 -10.24
CA GLU A 164 2.17 4.92 -11.60
C GLU A 164 3.58 4.39 -11.88
N GLY A 165 3.94 4.38 -13.16
CA GLY A 165 5.31 4.12 -13.62
C GLY A 165 5.72 2.65 -13.57
N ALA A 166 4.79 1.72 -13.33
CA ALA A 166 5.04 0.29 -13.42
C ALA A 166 5.44 -0.10 -14.84
N LYS A 167 6.54 -0.84 -14.96
CA LYS A 167 7.01 -1.36 -16.25
C LYS A 167 6.29 -2.65 -16.58
N ASP A 168 5.93 -2.86 -17.85
CA ASP A 168 5.44 -4.14 -18.35
C ASP A 168 6.64 -5.09 -18.55
N TYR A 169 6.63 -6.19 -17.81
CA TYR A 169 7.63 -7.27 -17.88
C TYR A 169 7.09 -8.51 -18.60
N GLY A 170 5.87 -8.47 -19.16
CA GLY A 170 5.23 -9.62 -19.80
C GLY A 170 4.60 -10.61 -18.81
N PHE A 171 4.51 -10.25 -17.53
CA PHE A 171 3.74 -10.94 -16.50
C PHE A 171 3.03 -9.93 -15.59
N SER A 172 1.95 -10.36 -14.93
CA SER A 172 1.15 -9.48 -14.08
C SER A 172 1.85 -9.22 -12.74
N VAL A 173 1.93 -7.94 -12.36
CA VAL A 173 2.38 -7.50 -11.03
C VAL A 173 1.27 -6.65 -10.43
N ARG A 174 0.80 -7.00 -9.23
CA ARG A 174 -0.16 -6.24 -8.46
C ARG A 174 0.55 -5.58 -7.28
N TYR A 175 0.35 -4.27 -7.12
CA TYR A 175 0.91 -3.51 -6.00
C TYR A 175 -0.16 -3.34 -4.92
N ASN A 176 0.12 -3.85 -3.73
CA ASN A 176 -0.77 -3.78 -2.59
C ASN A 176 -0.11 -2.95 -1.49
N TYR A 177 -0.89 -2.16 -0.79
CA TYR A 177 -0.48 -1.41 0.40
C TYR A 177 -1.53 -1.58 1.50
N LYS A 178 -1.09 -1.51 2.75
CA LYS A 178 -2.01 -1.55 3.88
C LYS A 178 -2.48 -0.12 4.15
N PRO A 179 -3.80 0.13 4.16
CA PRO A 179 -4.35 1.36 4.69
C PRO A 179 -3.90 1.58 6.13
N ARG A 180 -3.83 2.82 6.58
CA ARG A 180 -3.59 3.14 7.99
C ARG A 180 -4.67 2.48 8.85
N GLY A 181 -4.28 1.79 9.92
CA GLY A 181 -5.18 0.87 10.64
C GLY A 181 -6.32 1.54 11.41
N ASP A 182 -6.26 2.86 11.57
CA ASP A 182 -7.28 3.69 12.22
C ASP A 182 -8.27 4.33 11.22
N GLY A 183 -8.09 4.08 9.92
CA GLY A 183 -8.90 4.70 8.86
C GLY A 183 -8.59 6.17 8.62
N SER A 184 -7.58 6.75 9.30
CA SER A 184 -7.07 8.09 9.03
C SER A 184 -6.30 8.11 7.70
N GLY A 185 -6.14 9.30 7.11
CA GLY A 185 -5.28 9.51 5.96
C GLY A 185 -3.79 9.44 6.31
N TYR A 186 -2.97 9.86 5.39
CA TYR A 186 -1.52 9.91 5.54
C TYR A 186 -1.05 11.36 5.74
N ALA A 187 -0.08 11.54 6.63
CA ALA A 187 0.63 12.80 6.78
C ALA A 187 1.87 12.85 5.88
N VAL A 188 2.27 14.05 5.46
CA VAL A 188 3.55 14.27 4.77
C VAL A 188 4.68 13.73 5.65
N GLY A 189 5.57 12.92 5.04
CA GLY A 189 6.66 12.24 5.71
C GLY A 189 6.35 10.83 6.21
N ASP A 190 5.09 10.42 6.26
CA ASP A 190 4.71 9.05 6.60
C ASP A 190 5.35 8.04 5.63
N LYS A 191 5.53 6.81 6.14
CA LYS A 191 6.11 5.70 5.38
C LYS A 191 5.03 4.70 5.00
N VAL A 192 4.90 4.45 3.69
CA VAL A 192 3.96 3.48 3.13
C VAL A 192 4.75 2.32 2.53
N THR A 193 4.57 1.13 3.06
CA THR A 193 5.16 -0.08 2.49
C THR A 193 4.21 -0.69 1.47
N VAL A 194 4.70 -0.86 0.25
CA VAL A 194 4.00 -1.49 -0.86
C VAL A 194 4.59 -2.85 -1.13
N THR A 195 3.74 -3.86 -1.24
CA THR A 195 4.11 -5.23 -1.60
C THR A 195 3.72 -5.50 -3.04
N ALA A 196 4.63 -6.05 -3.82
CA ALA A 196 4.38 -6.53 -5.19
C ALA A 196 3.99 -8.00 -5.15
N GLU A 197 2.79 -8.32 -5.58
CA GLU A 197 2.31 -9.70 -5.77
C GLU A 197 2.41 -10.09 -7.23
N PHE A 198 2.99 -11.24 -7.49
CA PHE A 198 3.16 -11.81 -8.84
C PHE A 198 3.28 -13.32 -8.76
N ASP A 199 2.95 -14.00 -9.85
CA ASP A 199 3.21 -15.43 -9.97
C ASP A 199 4.67 -15.69 -10.39
N LYS A 200 5.40 -16.44 -9.56
CA LYS A 200 6.82 -16.73 -9.78
C LYS A 200 7.05 -17.56 -11.03
N THR A 201 6.11 -18.46 -11.38
CA THR A 201 6.22 -19.29 -12.57
C THR A 201 6.11 -18.42 -13.82
N SER A 202 5.12 -17.53 -13.87
CA SER A 202 4.94 -16.59 -14.98
C SER A 202 6.13 -15.63 -15.13
N ALA A 203 6.68 -15.12 -14.02
CA ALA A 203 7.90 -14.30 -14.04
C ALA A 203 9.09 -15.08 -14.61
N GLY A 204 9.25 -16.35 -14.18
CA GLY A 204 10.28 -17.26 -14.69
C GLY A 204 10.10 -17.58 -16.17
N GLU A 205 8.89 -17.82 -16.64
CA GLU A 205 8.57 -18.03 -18.06
C GLU A 205 8.89 -16.81 -18.91
N ALA A 206 8.65 -15.61 -18.37
CA ALA A 206 9.05 -14.34 -18.98
C ALA A 206 10.57 -14.08 -18.93
N GLY A 207 11.33 -14.91 -18.20
CA GLY A 207 12.79 -14.83 -18.12
C GLY A 207 13.34 -13.97 -16.98
N TYR A 208 12.54 -13.68 -15.96
CA TYR A 208 12.91 -12.76 -14.88
C TYR A 208 12.95 -13.41 -13.51
N ILE A 209 13.88 -12.90 -12.67
CA ILE A 209 13.97 -13.16 -11.23
C ILE A 209 13.67 -11.83 -10.53
N VAL A 210 12.60 -11.77 -9.76
CA VAL A 210 12.26 -10.57 -8.99
C VAL A 210 13.07 -10.55 -7.70
N GLU A 211 13.94 -9.56 -7.55
CA GLU A 211 14.83 -9.47 -6.38
C GLU A 211 14.13 -8.94 -5.12
N LYS A 212 13.16 -8.06 -5.29
CA LYS A 212 12.44 -7.41 -4.18
C LYS A 212 10.95 -7.44 -4.42
N SER A 213 10.21 -7.89 -3.43
CA SER A 213 8.76 -7.89 -3.41
C SER A 213 8.15 -6.81 -2.52
N GLU A 214 8.98 -5.97 -1.88
CA GLU A 214 8.53 -4.87 -1.02
C GLU A 214 9.39 -3.63 -1.23
N LYS A 215 8.74 -2.45 -1.14
CA LYS A 215 9.39 -1.15 -1.15
C LYS A 215 8.60 -0.16 -0.30
N THR A 216 9.33 0.66 0.46
CA THR A 216 8.75 1.73 1.26
C THR A 216 8.87 3.05 0.52
N PHE A 217 7.75 3.78 0.45
CA PHE A 217 7.64 5.12 -0.11
C PHE A 217 7.38 6.12 1.01
N THR A 218 7.77 7.37 0.77
CA THR A 218 7.46 8.49 1.67
C THR A 218 6.30 9.26 1.08
N VAL A 219 5.36 9.67 1.93
CA VAL A 219 4.25 10.53 1.52
C VAL A 219 4.78 11.94 1.26
N GLU A 220 4.63 12.42 0.04
CA GLU A 220 5.08 13.73 -0.42
C GLU A 220 4.21 14.22 -1.59
N GLY A 221 4.34 15.48 -1.97
CA GLY A 221 3.65 16.03 -3.14
C GLY A 221 2.17 16.33 -2.92
N VAL A 222 1.72 16.47 -1.67
CA VAL A 222 0.38 16.91 -1.29
C VAL A 222 0.46 18.18 -0.45
N ASP A 223 -0.60 18.94 -0.46
CA ASP A 223 -0.75 20.11 0.41
C ASP A 223 -0.82 19.69 1.88
N GLU A 224 -0.46 20.59 2.78
CA GLU A 224 -0.34 20.31 4.22
C GLU A 224 -1.19 21.28 5.03
N LEU A 225 -2.18 20.76 5.74
CA LEU A 225 -2.86 21.52 6.79
C LEU A 225 -1.87 21.76 7.93
N ILE A 226 -1.70 23.01 8.34
CA ILE A 226 -0.75 23.36 9.38
C ILE A 226 -1.34 23.00 10.75
N ILE A 227 -0.94 21.86 11.30
CA ILE A 227 -1.42 21.37 12.60
C ILE A 227 -0.40 21.54 13.74
N HIS A 228 0.85 21.89 13.40
CA HIS A 228 1.90 22.20 14.35
C HIS A 228 2.71 23.41 13.89
N SER A 229 3.14 24.21 14.86
CA SER A 229 4.01 25.37 14.58
C SER A 229 5.48 25.01 14.31
N THR A 230 5.83 23.71 14.36
CA THR A 230 7.20 23.27 14.20
C THR A 230 7.75 23.69 12.83
N GLY A 231 8.67 24.65 12.83
CA GLY A 231 9.27 25.22 11.62
C GLY A 231 8.45 26.32 10.94
N LEU A 232 7.24 26.64 11.40
CA LEU A 232 6.45 27.75 10.90
C LEU A 232 6.87 29.05 11.63
N LYS A 233 7.33 30.03 10.87
CA LYS A 233 7.69 31.36 11.38
C LYS A 233 6.67 32.38 10.92
N LEU A 234 6.57 33.49 11.65
CA LEU A 234 5.70 34.60 11.28
C LEU A 234 6.02 35.15 9.87
N ALA A 235 7.30 35.06 9.46
CA ALA A 235 7.73 35.44 8.13
C ALA A 235 7.17 34.56 7.01
N ASP A 236 6.92 33.27 7.30
CA ASP A 236 6.40 32.32 6.31
C ASP A 236 4.93 32.59 5.97
N ILE A 237 4.21 33.22 6.90
CA ILE A 237 2.81 33.65 6.74
C ILE A 237 2.70 35.17 6.61
N GLY A 238 3.73 35.82 6.06
CA GLY A 238 3.83 37.31 6.00
C GLY A 238 2.66 37.96 5.28
N GLU A 239 2.13 37.35 4.21
CA GLU A 239 0.94 37.86 3.49
C GLU A 239 -0.33 37.79 4.36
N ILE A 240 -0.54 36.68 5.06
CA ILE A 240 -1.65 36.49 6.00
C ILE A 240 -1.57 37.53 7.12
N LYS A 241 -0.37 37.73 7.64
CA LYS A 241 -0.15 38.75 8.68
C LYS A 241 -0.40 40.15 8.16
N ALA A 242 0.05 40.52 6.97
CA ALA A 242 -0.17 41.83 6.38
C ALA A 242 -1.65 42.12 6.17
N GLU A 243 -2.44 41.15 5.71
CA GLU A 243 -3.89 41.28 5.59
C GLU A 243 -4.55 41.37 6.96
N SER A 244 -4.08 40.63 7.95
CA SER A 244 -4.55 40.71 9.33
C SER A 244 -4.24 42.06 9.95
N ASP A 245 -3.07 42.65 9.73
CA ASP A 245 -2.70 43.99 10.18
C ASP A 245 -3.64 45.05 9.58
N LYS A 246 -3.98 44.93 8.30
CA LYS A 246 -4.95 45.77 7.63
C LYS A 246 -6.33 45.65 8.26
N THR A 247 -6.78 44.41 8.47
CA THR A 247 -8.09 44.14 9.10
C THR A 247 -8.12 44.65 10.53
N ALA A 248 -7.06 44.46 11.32
CA ALA A 248 -6.96 45.00 12.68
C ALA A 248 -7.06 46.53 12.70
N ASN A 249 -6.37 47.21 11.79
CA ASN A 249 -6.43 48.65 11.65
C ASN A 249 -7.85 49.12 11.28
N GLU A 250 -8.53 48.38 10.43
CA GLU A 250 -9.90 48.74 10.05
C GLU A 250 -10.93 48.56 11.19
N TYR A 251 -10.77 47.51 12.01
CA TYR A 251 -11.75 47.17 13.06
C TYR A 251 -11.42 47.75 14.44
N PHE A 252 -10.14 47.90 14.80
CA PHE A 252 -9.77 48.35 16.14
C PHE A 252 -9.44 49.83 16.19
N ILE A 253 -9.06 50.46 15.09
CA ILE A 253 -8.73 51.91 15.04
C ILE A 253 -9.89 52.75 14.47
N GLY A 254 -11.07 52.19 14.35
CA GLY A 254 -12.25 52.99 14.06
C GLY A 254 -12.65 53.03 12.61
N LYS A 255 -13.30 52.00 12.14
CA LYS A 255 -14.28 52.15 11.07
C LYS A 255 -15.51 52.84 11.65
N LYS A 256 -15.82 54.02 11.14
CA LYS A 256 -17.16 54.58 11.27
C LYS A 256 -18.15 53.67 10.58
N TYR A 257 -18.93 52.91 11.34
CA TYR A 257 -20.06 52.18 10.80
C TYR A 257 -21.20 53.15 10.56
N THR A 258 -21.40 53.52 9.31
CA THR A 258 -22.60 54.24 8.88
C THR A 258 -23.69 53.22 8.55
N LYS A 259 -24.50 52.86 9.52
CA LYS A 259 -25.76 52.16 9.24
C LYS A 259 -26.91 53.09 9.62
N GLY A 260 -27.47 53.80 8.64
CA GLY A 260 -28.69 54.56 8.76
C GLY A 260 -28.66 55.63 9.90
N PHE A 261 -28.12 56.79 9.66
CA PHE A 261 -28.21 58.00 10.53
C PHE A 261 -27.48 58.01 11.87
N ILE A 262 -26.71 56.97 12.26
CA ILE A 262 -25.94 57.00 13.50
C ILE A 262 -24.51 56.54 13.21
N GLU A 263 -23.55 57.45 13.23
CA GLU A 263 -22.13 57.17 13.30
C GLU A 263 -21.80 56.71 14.72
N THR A 264 -21.31 55.46 14.89
CA THR A 264 -20.88 54.97 16.20
C THR A 264 -19.53 54.31 16.09
N ASP A 265 -18.50 54.92 16.66
CA ASP A 265 -17.20 54.30 16.94
C ASP A 265 -17.32 53.50 18.24
N TYR A 266 -17.08 52.18 18.24
CA TYR A 266 -17.06 51.41 19.47
C TYR A 266 -16.28 50.13 19.36
N VAL A 267 -15.63 49.75 20.46
CA VAL A 267 -15.09 48.42 20.70
C VAL A 267 -15.94 47.76 21.79
N LYS A 268 -16.44 46.59 21.51
CA LYS A 268 -17.13 45.75 22.48
C LYS A 268 -16.09 45.06 23.35
N MET A 269 -16.14 45.29 24.68
CA MET A 269 -15.28 44.59 25.62
C MET A 269 -15.96 43.31 26.11
N TYR A 270 -15.21 42.20 26.14
CA TYR A 270 -15.67 40.95 26.73
C TYR A 270 -16.01 41.16 28.22
N LYS A 271 -17.10 40.59 28.71
CA LYS A 271 -17.65 40.75 30.07
C LYS A 271 -18.17 42.12 30.44
N ASP A 272 -17.89 43.19 29.72
CA ASP A 272 -18.48 44.51 29.99
C ASP A 272 -19.78 44.74 29.21
N SER A 273 -20.37 43.72 28.60
CA SER A 273 -21.67 43.78 27.95
C SER A 273 -22.78 43.58 28.99
N TYR A 274 -23.20 44.66 29.67
CA TYR A 274 -24.42 44.66 30.46
C TYR A 274 -25.60 45.04 29.54
N ASP A 275 -26.66 44.27 29.53
CA ASP A 275 -27.90 44.48 28.76
C ASP A 275 -27.76 44.63 27.23
N GLY A 276 -26.77 44.01 26.59
CA GLY A 276 -26.61 44.11 25.14
C GLY A 276 -26.26 45.53 24.64
N ARG A 277 -25.98 46.46 25.50
CA ARG A 277 -25.51 47.80 25.16
C ARG A 277 -24.01 47.76 24.93
N LEU A 278 -23.60 48.12 23.72
CA LEU A 278 -22.21 48.24 23.34
C LEU A 278 -21.57 49.43 24.05
N TYR A 279 -20.52 49.19 24.85
CA TYR A 279 -19.73 50.26 25.41
C TYR A 279 -18.92 50.92 24.29
N LYS A 280 -19.10 52.21 24.07
CA LYS A 280 -18.33 52.97 23.09
C LYS A 280 -16.94 53.23 23.65
N ALA A 281 -15.90 52.86 22.90
CA ALA A 281 -14.61 53.46 23.11
C ALA A 281 -14.64 54.88 22.50
N SER A 282 -14.28 55.88 23.27
CA SER A 282 -14.13 57.25 22.76
C SER A 282 -12.87 57.40 21.94
N SER A 283 -11.87 56.53 22.17
CA SER A 283 -10.63 56.49 21.40
C SER A 283 -9.90 55.16 21.61
N ILE A 284 -9.19 54.73 20.59
CA ILE A 284 -8.21 53.63 20.62
C ILE A 284 -6.87 54.22 20.25
N SER A 285 -5.82 53.82 20.95
CA SER A 285 -4.45 54.23 20.70
C SER A 285 -3.45 53.12 20.95
N ASN A 286 -2.22 53.33 20.55
CA ASN A 286 -1.09 52.40 20.79
C ASN A 286 -1.30 51.00 20.28
N GLN A 287 -2.05 50.82 19.18
CA GLN A 287 -2.24 49.50 18.58
C GLN A 287 -0.93 48.93 18.06
N LYS A 288 -0.66 47.70 18.44
CA LYS A 288 0.48 46.92 17.94
C LYS A 288 0.19 45.44 17.92
N PHE A 289 0.80 44.70 16.98
CA PHE A 289 0.83 43.27 17.00
C PHE A 289 1.54 42.77 18.27
N SER A 290 1.01 41.76 18.91
CA SER A 290 1.53 41.19 20.14
C SER A 290 2.13 39.79 19.89
N LYS A 291 1.31 38.84 19.44
CA LYS A 291 1.73 37.48 19.15
C LYS A 291 0.74 36.71 18.27
N ALA A 292 1.18 35.59 17.74
CA ALA A 292 0.35 34.65 17.03
C ALA A 292 0.28 33.31 17.78
N ILE A 293 -0.91 32.74 17.86
CA ILE A 293 -1.16 31.44 18.52
C ILE A 293 -1.94 30.57 17.56
N LEU A 294 -1.42 29.38 17.27
CA LEU A 294 -2.07 28.33 16.49
C LEU A 294 -2.80 27.38 17.44
N TYR A 295 -4.05 27.11 17.17
CA TYR A 295 -4.86 26.06 17.78
C TYR A 295 -5.24 25.06 16.69
N SER A 296 -4.99 23.78 16.89
CA SER A 296 -5.17 22.79 15.81
C SER A 296 -5.51 21.40 16.31
N ASN A 297 -6.09 20.62 15.41
CA ASN A 297 -6.20 19.17 15.43
C ASN A 297 -6.00 18.62 14.01
N ASP A 298 -6.19 17.33 13.82
CA ASP A 298 -5.96 16.68 12.50
C ASP A 298 -6.92 17.14 11.39
N ASN A 299 -7.97 17.89 11.71
CA ASN A 299 -9.02 18.29 10.75
C ASN A 299 -9.10 19.78 10.48
N GLU A 300 -8.62 20.61 11.42
CA GLU A 300 -8.73 22.06 11.33
C GLU A 300 -7.61 22.78 12.07
N ASN A 301 -7.35 24.00 11.67
CA ASN A 301 -6.49 24.90 12.40
C ASN A 301 -7.09 26.31 12.50
N HIS A 302 -6.73 27.00 13.57
CA HIS A 302 -7.17 28.33 13.93
C HIS A 302 -5.97 29.16 14.36
N LEU A 303 -5.53 30.09 13.51
CA LEU A 303 -4.48 31.05 13.88
C LEU A 303 -5.12 32.29 14.47
N MET A 304 -4.78 32.59 15.72
CA MET A 304 -5.16 33.78 16.42
C MET A 304 -4.00 34.79 16.42
N LEU A 305 -4.18 35.90 15.71
CA LEU A 305 -3.24 37.00 15.68
C LEU A 305 -3.72 38.06 16.70
N LEU A 306 -2.97 38.22 17.77
CA LEU A 306 -3.31 39.06 18.90
C LEU A 306 -2.67 40.44 18.74
N TYR A 307 -3.50 41.48 18.92
CA TYR A 307 -3.12 42.88 18.89
C TYR A 307 -3.43 43.53 20.24
N THR A 308 -2.52 44.31 20.75
CA THR A 308 -2.78 45.13 21.94
C THR A 308 -3.05 46.59 21.57
N PHE A 309 -3.92 47.22 22.30
CA PHE A 309 -4.25 48.64 22.16
C PHE A 309 -4.81 49.21 23.47
N ASP A 310 -4.76 50.53 23.62
CA ASP A 310 -5.41 51.21 24.73
C ASP A 310 -6.79 51.66 24.29
N ALA A 311 -7.83 51.29 25.05
CA ALA A 311 -9.20 51.69 24.79
C ALA A 311 -9.71 52.56 25.93
N ASN A 312 -10.24 53.75 25.60
CA ASN A 312 -10.85 54.65 26.55
C ASN A 312 -12.38 54.61 26.41
N GLY A 313 -13.07 54.14 27.42
CA GLY A 313 -14.53 54.04 27.42
C GLY A 313 -15.21 55.38 27.65
N VAL A 314 -16.37 55.56 27.00
CA VAL A 314 -17.20 56.75 27.15
C VAL A 314 -17.69 56.94 28.59
N ASN A 315 -17.76 55.90 29.38
CA ASN A 315 -18.12 55.86 30.79
C ASN A 315 -16.95 56.19 31.75
N GLY A 316 -15.80 56.62 31.21
CA GLY A 316 -14.58 56.84 31.96
C GLY A 316 -13.78 55.60 32.36
N LYS A 317 -14.20 54.42 31.93
CA LYS A 317 -13.46 53.19 32.16
C LYS A 317 -12.41 53.04 31.07
N ASN A 318 -11.17 52.88 31.46
CA ASN A 318 -10.04 52.72 30.55
C ASN A 318 -9.50 51.28 30.60
N TYR A 319 -9.11 50.79 29.44
CA TYR A 319 -8.54 49.46 29.26
C TYR A 319 -7.15 49.59 28.61
N PRO A 320 -6.11 49.80 29.43
CA PRO A 320 -4.75 49.82 28.91
C PRO A 320 -4.34 48.41 28.47
N SER A 321 -3.76 48.30 27.28
CA SER A 321 -3.31 47.02 26.71
C SER A 321 -4.44 46.00 26.53
N ALA A 322 -5.64 46.45 26.17
CA ALA A 322 -6.72 45.59 25.71
C ALA A 322 -6.25 44.71 24.52
N ILE A 323 -6.83 43.53 24.39
CA ILE A 323 -6.44 42.55 23.36
C ILE A 323 -7.56 42.44 22.32
N GLY A 324 -7.23 42.73 21.07
CA GLY A 324 -8.06 42.41 19.91
C GLY A 324 -7.50 41.20 19.18
N VAL A 325 -8.36 40.41 18.53
CA VAL A 325 -7.96 39.14 17.89
C VAL A 325 -8.47 39.11 16.47
N ILE A 326 -7.54 38.84 15.54
CA ILE A 326 -7.86 38.44 14.18
C ILE A 326 -7.74 36.94 14.12
N HIS A 327 -8.75 36.28 13.59
CA HIS A 327 -8.88 34.84 13.51
C HIS A 327 -8.79 34.39 12.05
N VAL A 328 -7.83 33.52 11.74
CA VAL A 328 -7.60 32.92 10.42
C VAL A 328 -7.82 31.42 10.51
N LYS A 329 -8.61 30.87 9.62
CA LYS A 329 -9.00 29.44 9.65
C LYS A 329 -8.40 28.66 8.50
N ASN A 330 -8.05 27.42 8.79
CA ASN A 330 -7.65 26.41 7.82
C ASN A 330 -6.51 26.87 6.91
N ILE A 331 -5.39 27.21 7.55
CA ILE A 331 -4.17 27.55 6.83
C ILE A 331 -3.58 26.28 6.25
N VAL A 332 -3.40 26.29 4.94
CA VAL A 332 -2.82 25.20 4.16
C VAL A 332 -1.55 25.69 3.49
N LYS A 333 -0.47 24.92 3.65
CA LYS A 333 0.77 25.09 2.91
C LYS A 333 0.70 24.27 1.64
N HIS A 334 0.89 24.90 0.51
CA HIS A 334 0.93 24.24 -0.79
C HIS A 334 2.31 23.66 -1.12
N THR A 335 2.36 22.75 -2.06
CA THR A 335 3.61 22.09 -2.50
C THR A 335 4.62 23.07 -3.11
N ASP A 336 4.19 24.23 -3.60
CA ASP A 336 5.05 25.32 -4.09
C ASP A 336 5.59 26.24 -2.96
N GLY A 337 5.20 25.96 -1.71
CA GLY A 337 5.59 26.73 -0.53
C GLY A 337 4.69 27.92 -0.22
N SER A 338 3.69 28.22 -1.04
CA SER A 338 2.69 29.26 -0.75
C SER A 338 1.72 28.81 0.34
N TYR A 339 0.96 29.75 0.89
CA TYR A 339 -0.05 29.50 1.92
C TYR A 339 -1.39 30.06 1.49
N THR A 340 -2.46 29.31 1.74
CA THR A 340 -3.85 29.77 1.63
C THR A 340 -4.60 29.53 2.92
N TYR A 341 -5.77 30.16 3.05
CA TYR A 341 -6.67 30.00 4.19
C TYR A 341 -8.12 30.15 3.77
N ASN A 342 -9.04 29.53 4.51
CA ASN A 342 -10.47 29.55 4.14
C ASN A 342 -11.15 30.84 4.52
N SER A 343 -10.83 31.43 5.67
CA SER A 343 -11.46 32.66 6.15
C SER A 343 -10.55 33.44 7.08
N LEU A 344 -10.66 34.75 6.96
CA LEU A 344 -10.11 35.70 7.90
C LEU A 344 -11.27 36.50 8.52
N SER A 345 -11.32 36.55 9.83
CA SER A 345 -12.35 37.24 10.57
C SER A 345 -11.75 37.89 11.83
N TYR A 346 -12.54 38.66 12.56
CA TYR A 346 -12.14 39.17 13.86
C TYR A 346 -13.06 38.64 14.95
N VAL A 347 -12.52 38.46 16.14
CA VAL A 347 -13.36 38.22 17.33
C VAL A 347 -14.10 39.50 17.69
N SER A 348 -15.42 39.40 17.78
CA SER A 348 -16.32 40.58 17.92
C SER A 348 -16.19 41.34 19.25
N SER A 349 -15.35 40.86 20.15
CA SER A 349 -15.06 41.49 21.43
C SER A 349 -13.56 41.63 21.65
N ALA A 350 -13.14 42.74 22.24
CA ALA A 350 -11.80 42.84 22.79
C ALA A 350 -11.79 42.33 24.25
N PHE A 351 -10.63 41.97 24.73
CA PHE A 351 -10.41 41.44 26.07
C PHE A 351 -9.57 42.42 26.87
N ALA A 352 -9.92 42.61 28.15
CA ALA A 352 -9.18 43.55 29.00
C ALA A 352 -7.75 43.09 29.32
N ASN A 353 -7.51 41.76 29.25
CA ASN A 353 -6.22 41.15 29.51
C ASN A 353 -6.18 39.74 28.96
N MET A 354 -5.01 39.08 29.07
CA MET A 354 -4.79 37.74 28.57
C MET A 354 -5.67 36.67 29.26
N SER A 355 -5.96 36.83 30.55
CA SER A 355 -6.80 35.85 31.29
C SER A 355 -8.23 35.84 30.75
N GLU A 356 -8.80 37.00 30.38
CA GLU A 356 -10.13 37.05 29.74
C GLU A 356 -10.13 36.42 28.34
N TYR A 357 -9.06 36.63 27.58
CA TYR A 357 -8.89 35.94 26.30
C TYR A 357 -8.83 34.41 26.47
N GLU A 358 -8.05 33.92 27.42
CA GLU A 358 -7.92 32.46 27.68
C GLU A 358 -9.25 31.86 28.17
N GLU A 359 -9.99 32.56 28.99
CA GLU A 359 -11.34 32.15 29.41
C GLU A 359 -12.32 32.07 28.22
N TYR A 360 -12.25 33.06 27.32
CA TYR A 360 -13.04 33.03 26.08
C TYR A 360 -12.68 31.84 25.22
N MET A 361 -11.37 31.53 25.05
CA MET A 361 -10.91 30.41 24.27
C MET A 361 -11.39 29.09 24.86
N SER A 362 -11.31 28.90 26.18
CA SER A 362 -11.84 27.70 26.85
C SER A 362 -13.36 27.60 26.71
N SER A 363 -14.09 28.71 26.86
CA SER A 363 -15.55 28.71 26.70
C SER A 363 -16.04 28.39 25.27
N ASN A 364 -15.13 28.40 24.30
CA ASN A 364 -15.38 28.04 22.89
C ASN A 364 -14.64 26.79 22.46
N ASP A 365 -14.26 25.94 23.41
CA ASP A 365 -13.63 24.61 23.19
C ASP A 365 -12.24 24.63 22.55
N TYR A 366 -11.58 25.79 22.43
CA TYR A 366 -10.21 25.85 21.87
C TYR A 366 -9.16 25.24 22.80
N ASP A 367 -9.45 25.06 24.08
CA ASP A 367 -8.59 24.35 25.03
C ASP A 367 -8.50 22.84 24.76
N LYS A 368 -9.40 22.30 23.93
CA LYS A 368 -9.35 20.91 23.45
C LYS A 368 -8.39 20.71 22.28
N LEU A 369 -7.90 21.81 21.69
CA LEU A 369 -6.97 21.78 20.56
C LEU A 369 -5.52 21.88 21.04
N VAL A 370 -4.60 21.41 20.22
CA VAL A 370 -3.17 21.68 20.45
C VAL A 370 -2.90 23.17 20.30
N LYS A 371 -2.18 23.75 21.25
CA LYS A 371 -1.86 25.18 21.30
C LYS A 371 -0.36 25.40 21.12
N ASP A 372 0.00 26.09 20.06
CA ASP A 372 1.38 26.44 19.71
C ASP A 372 1.53 27.96 19.52
N GLU A 373 2.59 28.56 20.06
CA GLU A 373 2.93 29.96 19.80
C GLU A 373 3.88 30.06 18.58
N ILE A 374 3.56 30.93 17.64
CA ILE A 374 4.36 31.18 16.43
C ILE A 374 5.27 32.39 16.67
N ASN A 375 6.59 32.18 16.52
CA ASN A 375 7.64 33.17 16.71
C ASN A 375 8.17 33.79 15.41
#